data_cfe2c7ad6464e88683e6624e1de7d082
#
_entry.id   cfe2c7ad6464e88683e6624e1de7d082
#
_cell.length_a   1.000
_cell.length_b   1.000
_cell.length_c   1.000
_cell.angle_alpha   90.00
_cell.angle_beta   90.00
_cell.angle_gamma   90.00
#
_symmetry.space_group_name_H-M   'P 1'
#
loop_
_entity.id
_entity.type
_entity.pdbx_description
1 polymer ?
#
loop_
_entity_poly.entity_id
_entity_poly.type
_entity_poly.pdbx_seq_one_letter_code
_entity_poly.pdbx_strand_id
1 'polypeptide(L)'
;MTNKVVRKLEQASCVEAGPRGLRVLSPGRILNLWATERRLQGEMWKSLRIDDLASAEADLPRDVILTAFSGWATHAKRRPAEYARIHFYVTDKTAFESWMEFRRDKVRRTNPNIFALEAHDLHLVNTSSRGVVCVPQIYVDIYAADGPEAQPFLKDIVASFPALALW
;
A
#
# COMPACT_ATOMS: atom_id res chain seq x y z
N MET A 1 -24.12 -0.95 -7.54
CA MET A 1 -22.66 -0.76 -7.74
C MET A 1 -21.93 -2.05 -8.05
N THR A 2 -22.18 -3.13 -7.35
CA THR A 2 -21.51 -4.45 -7.52
C THR A 2 -21.47 -4.95 -8.98
N ASN A 3 -22.50 -4.70 -9.75
CA ASN A 3 -22.64 -5.21 -11.12
C ASN A 3 -21.62 -4.61 -12.12
N LYS A 4 -21.15 -3.35 -11.94
CA LYS A 4 -20.17 -2.73 -12.85
C LYS A 4 -18.76 -3.31 -12.65
N VAL A 5 -18.35 -3.53 -11.40
CA VAL A 5 -17.05 -4.12 -11.08
C VAL A 5 -16.98 -5.57 -11.57
N VAL A 6 -18.02 -6.36 -11.28
CA VAL A 6 -18.11 -7.75 -11.73
C VAL A 6 -18.02 -7.84 -13.26
N ARG A 7 -18.78 -7.05 -14.00
CA ARG A 7 -18.73 -7.03 -15.47
C ARG A 7 -17.33 -6.66 -16.00
N LYS A 8 -16.65 -5.71 -15.38
CA LYS A 8 -15.28 -5.34 -15.76
C LYS A 8 -14.31 -6.50 -15.54
N LEU A 9 -14.44 -7.20 -14.42
CA LEU A 9 -13.61 -8.37 -14.11
C LEU A 9 -13.92 -9.55 -15.05
N GLU A 10 -15.20 -9.77 -15.44
CA GLU A 10 -15.59 -10.76 -16.44
C GLU A 10 -15.02 -10.42 -17.82
N GLN A 11 -15.17 -9.17 -18.28
CA GLN A 11 -14.58 -8.70 -19.55
C GLN A 11 -13.05 -8.88 -19.60
N ALA A 12 -12.39 -8.72 -18.46
CA ALA A 12 -10.96 -8.97 -18.32
C ALA A 12 -10.61 -10.46 -18.13
N SER A 13 -11.60 -11.37 -18.19
CA SER A 13 -11.43 -12.81 -17.93
C SER A 13 -10.78 -13.12 -16.56
N CYS A 14 -11.07 -12.28 -15.59
CA CYS A 14 -10.56 -12.42 -14.21
C CYS A 14 -11.45 -13.28 -13.34
N VAL A 15 -12.75 -13.23 -13.62
CA VAL A 15 -13.79 -13.96 -12.88
C VAL A 15 -14.84 -14.53 -13.84
N GLU A 16 -15.57 -15.52 -13.35
CA GLU A 16 -16.74 -16.10 -13.99
C GLU A 16 -17.92 -16.00 -13.04
N ALA A 17 -19.01 -15.38 -13.49
CA ALA A 17 -20.25 -15.34 -12.71
C ALA A 17 -21.08 -16.59 -12.99
N GLY A 18 -21.58 -17.23 -11.94
CA GLY A 18 -22.41 -18.41 -12.02
C GLY A 18 -23.52 -18.41 -10.97
N PRO A 19 -24.42 -19.41 -11.00
CA PRO A 19 -25.55 -19.51 -10.07
C PRO A 19 -25.14 -19.57 -8.58
N ARG A 20 -23.93 -20.01 -8.31
CA ARG A 20 -23.35 -20.15 -6.95
C ARG A 20 -22.48 -18.98 -6.52
N GLY A 21 -22.40 -17.89 -7.30
CA GLY A 21 -21.57 -16.74 -7.04
C GLY A 21 -20.47 -16.52 -8.06
N LEU A 22 -19.39 -15.85 -7.65
CA LEU A 22 -18.24 -15.53 -8.49
C LEU A 22 -17.13 -16.58 -8.30
N ARG A 23 -16.64 -17.10 -9.40
CA ARG A 23 -15.42 -17.92 -9.43
C ARG A 23 -14.25 -17.05 -9.89
N VAL A 24 -13.19 -16.97 -9.09
CA VAL A 24 -11.95 -16.29 -9.47
C VAL A 24 -11.16 -17.22 -10.42
N LEU A 25 -10.85 -16.72 -11.61
CA LEU A 25 -10.08 -17.43 -12.64
C LEU A 25 -8.60 -17.06 -12.57
N SER A 26 -8.30 -15.80 -12.34
CA SER A 26 -6.93 -15.28 -12.29
C SER A 26 -6.76 -14.19 -11.22
N PRO A 27 -6.30 -14.56 -10.01
CA PRO A 27 -6.02 -13.59 -8.95
C PRO A 27 -4.98 -12.53 -9.36
N GLY A 28 -3.93 -12.95 -10.09
CA GLY A 28 -2.89 -12.04 -10.57
C GLY A 28 -3.43 -10.97 -11.52
N ARG A 29 -4.33 -11.35 -12.47
CA ARG A 29 -4.96 -10.37 -13.37
C ARG A 29 -5.84 -9.36 -12.60
N ILE A 30 -6.56 -9.81 -11.57
CA ILE A 30 -7.34 -8.91 -10.70
C ILE A 30 -6.39 -7.91 -10.04
N LEU A 31 -5.30 -8.40 -9.49
CA LEU A 31 -4.30 -7.58 -8.81
C LEU A 31 -3.65 -6.56 -9.75
N ASN A 32 -3.30 -6.96 -10.97
CA ASN A 32 -2.77 -6.07 -12.00
C ASN A 32 -3.78 -5.00 -12.41
N LEU A 33 -5.03 -5.38 -12.66
CA LEU A 33 -6.08 -4.43 -13.02
C LEU A 33 -6.26 -3.40 -11.91
N TRP A 34 -6.27 -3.84 -10.66
CA TRP A 34 -6.33 -2.95 -9.51
C TRP A 34 -5.10 -2.05 -9.43
N ALA A 35 -3.89 -2.61 -9.58
CA ALA A 35 -2.64 -1.86 -9.53
C ALA A 35 -2.57 -0.75 -10.61
N THR A 36 -3.04 -1.03 -11.84
CA THR A 36 -3.03 -0.04 -12.93
C THR A 36 -4.03 1.10 -12.70
N GLU A 37 -5.09 0.86 -11.92
CA GLU A 37 -6.10 1.86 -11.59
C GLU A 37 -5.83 2.61 -10.28
N ARG A 38 -4.94 2.06 -9.47
CA ARG A 38 -4.59 2.63 -8.17
C ARG A 38 -3.94 4.00 -8.30
N ARG A 39 -4.40 4.96 -7.50
CA ARG A 39 -3.88 6.33 -7.46
C ARG A 39 -3.72 6.76 -6.00
N LEU A 40 -2.51 6.68 -5.46
CA LEU A 40 -2.21 7.09 -4.08
C LEU A 40 -2.45 8.58 -3.83
N GLN A 41 -2.28 9.42 -4.88
CA GLN A 41 -2.48 10.86 -4.76
C GLN A 41 -3.91 11.23 -4.33
N GLY A 42 -4.92 10.45 -4.72
CA GLY A 42 -6.32 10.68 -4.32
C GLY A 42 -6.59 10.41 -2.84
N GLU A 43 -5.74 9.66 -2.18
CA GLU A 43 -5.82 9.32 -0.76
C GLU A 43 -4.78 10.05 0.09
N MET A 44 -3.92 10.83 -0.53
CA MET A 44 -2.86 11.54 0.16
C MET A 44 -3.45 12.65 1.02
N TRP A 45 -3.38 12.48 2.33
CA TRP A 45 -3.80 13.49 3.29
C TRP A 45 -2.67 14.48 3.58
N LYS A 46 -1.46 14.00 3.86
CA LYS A 46 -0.26 14.82 4.08
C LYS A 46 0.97 14.20 3.48
N SER A 47 1.90 15.05 3.06
CA SER A 47 3.24 14.63 2.66
C SER A 47 4.27 15.57 3.27
N LEU A 48 5.40 15.02 3.69
CA LEU A 48 6.48 15.75 4.33
C LEU A 48 7.84 15.10 4.07
N ARG A 49 8.90 15.87 4.29
CA ARG A 49 10.26 15.38 4.22
C ARG A 49 10.90 15.36 5.59
N ILE A 50 11.57 14.25 5.91
CA ILE A 50 12.48 14.12 7.04
C ILE A 50 13.80 13.56 6.51
N ASP A 51 14.92 14.18 6.89
CA ASP A 51 16.24 13.79 6.36
C ASP A 51 16.68 12.44 6.92
N ASP A 52 16.42 12.14 8.20
CA ASP A 52 16.65 10.82 8.80
C ASP A 52 15.38 9.97 8.72
N LEU A 53 15.20 9.32 7.56
CA LEU A 53 14.03 8.51 7.28
C LEU A 53 13.95 7.26 8.15
N ALA A 54 15.09 6.63 8.46
CA ALA A 54 15.14 5.41 9.27
C ALA A 54 14.70 5.68 10.71
N SER A 55 15.16 6.78 11.30
CA SER A 55 14.71 7.21 12.64
C SER A 55 13.22 7.59 12.63
N ALA A 56 12.75 8.24 11.55
CA ALA A 56 11.35 8.60 11.43
C ALA A 56 10.45 7.36 11.32
N GLU A 57 10.86 6.36 10.55
CA GLU A 57 10.13 5.09 10.38
C GLU A 57 10.03 4.31 11.69
N ALA A 58 11.13 4.23 12.43
CA ALA A 58 11.18 3.52 13.71
C ALA A 58 10.30 4.15 14.81
N ASP A 59 10.01 5.45 14.67
CA ASP A 59 9.30 6.26 15.67
C ASP A 59 7.92 6.72 15.18
N LEU A 60 7.37 6.08 14.13
CA LEU A 60 6.01 6.36 13.68
C LEU A 60 4.98 6.06 14.78
N PRO A 61 3.87 6.81 14.85
CA PRO A 61 2.78 6.51 15.77
C PRO A 61 2.29 5.07 15.62
N ARG A 62 1.85 4.46 16.72
CA ARG A 62 1.35 3.06 16.73
C ARG A 62 0.06 2.89 15.92
N ASP A 63 -0.67 3.97 15.70
CA ASP A 63 -1.98 3.99 15.01
C ASP A 63 -1.85 4.18 13.50
N VAL A 64 -0.62 4.10 12.95
CA VAL A 64 -0.43 4.04 11.50
C VAL A 64 -0.39 2.60 11.01
N ILE A 65 -0.83 2.38 9.78
CA ILE A 65 -0.79 1.08 9.11
C ILE A 65 0.15 1.19 7.92
N LEU A 66 1.31 0.55 8.02
CA LEU A 66 2.34 0.58 6.98
C LEU A 66 1.85 -0.05 5.68
N THR A 67 2.24 0.54 4.56
CA THR A 67 2.01 0.01 3.21
C THR A 67 3.23 0.22 2.32
N ALA A 68 3.14 -0.13 1.06
CA ALA A 68 4.19 -0.03 0.05
C ALA A 68 5.53 -0.63 0.55
N PHE A 69 6.64 0.08 0.41
CA PHE A 69 7.99 -0.42 0.69
C PHE A 69 8.19 -0.83 2.16
N SER A 70 7.87 0.07 3.09
CA SER A 70 7.96 -0.19 4.53
C SER A 70 6.98 -1.28 4.97
N GLY A 71 5.79 -1.32 4.39
CA GLY A 71 4.81 -2.38 4.62
C GLY A 71 5.36 -3.75 4.23
N TRP A 72 5.96 -3.87 3.04
CA TRP A 72 6.58 -5.13 2.62
C TRP A 72 7.80 -5.49 3.47
N ALA A 73 8.71 -4.55 3.72
CA ALA A 73 9.90 -4.79 4.53
C ALA A 73 9.55 -5.32 5.93
N THR A 74 8.49 -4.77 6.54
CA THR A 74 7.99 -5.22 7.84
C THR A 74 7.32 -6.60 7.76
N HIS A 75 6.49 -6.82 6.73
CA HIS A 75 5.77 -8.10 6.52
C HIS A 75 6.75 -9.24 6.24
N ALA A 76 7.68 -9.05 5.31
CA ALA A 76 8.65 -10.07 4.89
C ALA A 76 9.85 -10.20 5.82
N LYS A 77 10.04 -9.25 6.76
CA LYS A 77 11.22 -9.13 7.63
C LYS A 77 12.54 -9.06 6.86
N ARG A 78 12.50 -8.46 5.68
CA ARG A 78 13.66 -8.23 4.80
C ARG A 78 13.40 -7.05 3.87
N ARG A 79 14.48 -6.45 3.37
CA ARG A 79 14.43 -5.36 2.40
C ARG A 79 15.00 -5.84 1.07
N PRO A 80 14.18 -6.01 0.02
CA PRO A 80 14.66 -6.41 -1.32
C PRO A 80 15.59 -5.36 -1.96
N ALA A 81 15.38 -4.08 -1.61
CA ALA A 81 16.22 -2.95 -2.00
C ALA A 81 16.10 -1.83 -0.96
N GLU A 82 17.03 -0.88 -0.99
CA GLU A 82 16.87 0.36 -0.25
C GLU A 82 15.71 1.18 -0.82
N TYR A 83 15.00 1.90 0.04
CA TYR A 83 13.94 2.81 -0.34
C TYR A 83 14.06 4.14 0.41
N ALA A 84 13.70 5.22 -0.29
CA ALA A 84 13.79 6.58 0.20
C ALA A 84 12.43 7.19 0.52
N ARG A 85 11.36 6.38 0.57
CA ARG A 85 9.99 6.83 0.77
C ARG A 85 9.22 5.89 1.69
N ILE A 86 8.47 6.45 2.62
CA ILE A 86 7.57 5.72 3.51
C ILE A 86 6.13 6.09 3.18
N HIS A 87 5.27 5.08 3.06
CA HIS A 87 3.83 5.25 2.87
C HIS A 87 3.11 4.50 3.99
N PHE A 88 2.10 5.12 4.56
CA PHE A 88 1.24 4.51 5.56
C PHE A 88 -0.13 5.15 5.56
N TYR A 89 -1.11 4.40 6.03
CA TYR A 89 -2.45 4.88 6.30
C TYR A 89 -2.55 5.41 7.72
N VAL A 90 -3.23 6.55 7.86
CA VAL A 90 -3.50 7.19 9.15
C VAL A 90 -4.92 6.83 9.56
N THR A 91 -5.06 6.22 10.73
CA THR A 91 -6.36 5.91 11.34
C THR A 91 -6.74 6.96 12.39
N ASP A 92 -5.75 7.55 13.05
CA ASP A 92 -5.92 8.69 13.97
C ASP A 92 -5.07 9.89 13.52
N LYS A 93 -5.76 10.87 12.94
CA LYS A 93 -5.12 12.12 12.46
C LYS A 93 -4.48 12.92 13.60
N THR A 94 -5.07 12.90 14.80
CA THR A 94 -4.58 13.66 15.97
C THR A 94 -3.24 13.09 16.46
N ALA A 95 -3.11 11.77 16.53
CA ALA A 95 -1.86 11.12 16.92
C ALA A 95 -0.73 11.47 15.94
N PHE A 96 -1.02 11.44 14.63
CA PHE A 96 -0.05 11.80 13.61
C PHE A 96 0.32 13.28 13.64
N GLU A 97 -0.64 14.19 13.87
CA GLU A 97 -0.37 15.62 14.01
C GLU A 97 0.51 15.93 15.23
N SER A 98 0.29 15.26 16.35
CA SER A 98 1.13 15.35 17.54
C SER A 98 2.56 14.87 17.27
N TRP A 99 2.72 13.77 16.53
CA TRP A 99 4.02 13.28 16.11
C TRP A 99 4.75 14.26 15.19
N MET A 100 4.05 14.89 14.24
CA MET A 100 4.62 15.93 13.37
C MET A 100 5.06 17.15 14.16
N GLU A 101 4.25 17.60 15.12
CA GLU A 101 4.57 18.76 15.95
C GLU A 101 5.83 18.50 16.81
N PHE A 102 5.96 17.31 17.37
CA PHE A 102 7.17 16.91 18.10
C PHE A 102 8.42 16.96 17.23
N ARG A 103 8.29 16.72 15.92
CA ARG A 103 9.37 16.70 14.94
C ARG A 103 9.45 17.95 14.05
N ARG A 104 8.71 19.01 14.35
CA ARG A 104 8.55 20.19 13.46
C ARG A 104 9.87 20.79 12.96
N ASP A 105 10.93 20.76 13.78
CA ASP A 105 12.24 21.30 13.42
C ASP A 105 12.98 20.44 12.38
N LYS A 106 12.55 19.19 12.19
CA LYS A 106 13.11 18.21 11.24
C LYS A 106 12.24 18.04 9.99
N VAL A 107 11.03 18.63 9.98
CA VAL A 107 10.04 18.47 8.89
C VAL A 107 10.20 19.58 7.87
N ARG A 108 10.25 19.21 6.60
CA ARG A 108 10.22 20.11 5.45
C ARG A 108 9.03 19.76 4.54
N ARG A 109 8.57 20.73 3.74
CA ARG A 109 7.44 20.54 2.80
C ARG A 109 7.90 20.29 1.36
N THR A 110 9.19 20.44 1.07
CA THR A 110 9.77 20.27 -0.27
C THR A 110 10.34 18.87 -0.44
N ASN A 111 10.15 18.28 -1.62
CA ASN A 111 10.62 16.92 -1.96
C ASN A 111 10.24 15.88 -0.90
N PRO A 112 8.95 15.61 -0.70
CA PRO A 112 8.49 14.73 0.38
C PRO A 112 9.01 13.30 0.21
N ASN A 113 9.25 12.65 1.33
CA ASN A 113 9.64 11.24 1.41
C ASN A 113 8.79 10.44 2.43
N ILE A 114 7.85 11.11 3.11
CA ILE A 114 6.86 10.49 3.96
C ILE A 114 5.48 10.89 3.42
N PHE A 115 4.63 9.89 3.21
CA PHE A 115 3.30 10.01 2.61
C PHE A 115 2.26 9.38 3.52
N ALA A 116 1.50 10.24 4.19
CA ALA A 116 0.38 9.86 5.03
C ALA A 116 -0.89 9.81 4.18
N LEU A 117 -1.47 8.62 4.06
CA LEU A 117 -2.69 8.34 3.31
C LEU A 117 -3.88 8.30 4.26
N GLU A 118 -5.06 8.67 3.79
CA GLU A 118 -6.29 8.56 4.56
C GLU A 118 -6.89 7.17 4.40
N ALA A 119 -7.16 6.51 5.52
CA ALA A 119 -7.85 5.23 5.54
C ALA A 119 -9.36 5.46 5.36
N HIS A 120 -9.85 5.53 4.11
CA HIS A 120 -11.26 5.73 3.82
C HIS A 120 -12.11 4.45 3.99
N ASP A 121 -11.47 3.28 3.99
CA ASP A 121 -12.16 2.00 4.03
C ASP A 121 -11.86 1.23 5.33
N LEU A 122 -12.90 0.93 6.09
CA LEU A 122 -12.82 0.05 7.27
C LEU A 122 -12.28 -1.34 6.93
N HIS A 123 -12.46 -1.81 5.69
CA HIS A 123 -11.91 -3.08 5.24
C HIS A 123 -10.39 -3.08 5.30
N LEU A 124 -9.75 -1.98 4.91
CA LEU A 124 -8.30 -1.82 4.99
C LEU A 124 -7.81 -1.97 6.43
N VAL A 125 -8.49 -1.33 7.39
CA VAL A 125 -8.17 -1.43 8.81
C VAL A 125 -8.39 -2.86 9.32
N ASN A 126 -9.53 -3.45 8.98
CA ASN A 126 -9.92 -4.79 9.45
C ASN A 126 -9.05 -5.92 8.87
N THR A 127 -8.46 -5.73 7.69
CA THR A 127 -7.56 -6.71 7.05
C THR A 127 -6.09 -6.46 7.37
N SER A 128 -5.77 -5.38 8.07
CA SER A 128 -4.42 -5.11 8.54
C SER A 128 -4.04 -6.06 9.68
N SER A 129 -2.77 -6.43 9.73
CA SER A 129 -2.21 -7.28 10.79
C SER A 129 -0.87 -6.72 11.24
N ARG A 130 -0.70 -6.56 12.54
CA ARG A 130 0.54 -6.07 13.15
C ARG A 130 0.99 -4.70 12.61
N GLY A 131 0.04 -3.80 12.34
CA GLY A 131 0.34 -2.47 11.81
C GLY A 131 0.75 -2.45 10.33
N VAL A 132 0.42 -3.49 9.56
CA VAL A 132 0.72 -3.60 8.12
C VAL A 132 -0.54 -4.00 7.37
N VAL A 133 -0.80 -3.42 6.20
CA VAL A 133 -1.91 -3.82 5.33
C VAL A 133 -1.71 -5.23 4.76
N CYS A 134 -2.75 -5.82 4.19
CA CYS A 134 -2.65 -7.13 3.53
C CYS A 134 -1.73 -7.07 2.29
N VAL A 135 -1.15 -8.21 1.93
CA VAL A 135 -0.16 -8.31 0.81
C VAL A 135 -0.68 -7.80 -0.53
N PRO A 136 -1.93 -8.07 -0.96
CA PRO A 136 -2.48 -7.48 -2.17
C PRO A 136 -2.47 -5.95 -2.16
N GLN A 137 -2.80 -5.33 -1.02
CA GLN A 137 -2.75 -3.87 -0.86
C GLN A 137 -1.31 -3.36 -0.94
N ILE A 138 -0.36 -4.03 -0.28
CA ILE A 138 1.07 -3.67 -0.38
C ILE A 138 1.52 -3.65 -1.83
N TYR A 139 1.17 -4.70 -2.60
CA TYR A 139 1.55 -4.83 -4.00
C TYR A 139 1.04 -3.65 -4.85
N VAL A 140 -0.26 -3.35 -4.75
CA VAL A 140 -0.86 -2.27 -5.56
C VAL A 140 -0.36 -0.89 -5.13
N ASP A 141 -0.05 -0.70 -3.87
CA ASP A 141 0.50 0.56 -3.37
C ASP A 141 1.97 0.75 -3.77
N ILE A 142 2.80 -0.32 -3.81
CA ILE A 142 4.15 -0.26 -4.39
C ILE A 142 4.08 0.09 -5.88
N TYR A 143 3.18 -0.57 -6.63
CA TYR A 143 3.00 -0.30 -8.05
C TYR A 143 2.60 1.16 -8.31
N ALA A 144 1.69 1.70 -7.50
CA ALA A 144 1.21 3.08 -7.60
C ALA A 144 2.21 4.12 -7.06
N ALA A 145 3.08 3.74 -6.11
CA ALA A 145 4.16 4.59 -5.62
C ALA A 145 5.23 4.82 -6.67
N ASP A 146 5.39 3.84 -7.59
CA ASP A 146 6.34 3.88 -8.70
C ASP A 146 7.80 4.15 -8.24
N GLY A 147 8.71 4.30 -9.19
CA GLY A 147 10.10 4.61 -8.93
C GLY A 147 11.05 3.41 -9.07
N PRO A 148 12.37 3.67 -9.06
CA PRO A 148 13.37 2.65 -9.35
C PRO A 148 13.38 1.52 -8.31
N GLU A 149 13.00 1.81 -7.07
CA GLU A 149 12.91 0.83 -5.99
C GLU A 149 11.70 -0.11 -6.09
N ALA A 150 10.68 0.22 -6.87
CA ALA A 150 9.44 -0.57 -6.94
C ALA A 150 9.68 -1.98 -7.50
N GLN A 151 10.46 -2.12 -8.56
CA GLN A 151 10.65 -3.40 -9.25
C GLN A 151 11.26 -4.51 -8.38
N PRO A 152 12.33 -4.29 -7.59
CA PRO A 152 12.84 -5.30 -6.67
C PRO A 152 11.77 -5.80 -5.67
N PHE A 153 10.96 -4.88 -5.14
CA PHE A 153 9.90 -5.23 -4.18
C PHE A 153 8.78 -6.03 -4.84
N LEU A 154 8.28 -5.61 -6.00
CA LEU A 154 7.23 -6.33 -6.73
C LEU A 154 7.68 -7.75 -7.11
N LYS A 155 8.93 -7.92 -7.57
CA LYS A 155 9.51 -9.24 -7.88
C LYS A 155 9.59 -10.12 -6.62
N ASP A 156 9.99 -9.56 -5.49
CA ASP A 156 10.09 -10.30 -4.23
C ASP A 156 8.72 -10.75 -3.71
N ILE A 157 7.69 -9.89 -3.84
CA ILE A 157 6.30 -10.27 -3.51
C ILE A 157 5.82 -11.43 -4.38
N VAL A 158 5.99 -11.34 -5.70
CA VAL A 158 5.57 -12.39 -6.63
C VAL A 158 6.31 -13.70 -6.37
N ALA A 159 7.62 -13.66 -6.08
CA ALA A 159 8.41 -14.83 -5.72
C ALA A 159 7.92 -15.47 -4.40
N SER A 160 7.47 -14.65 -3.44
CA SER A 160 6.94 -15.13 -2.16
C SER A 160 5.52 -15.70 -2.25
N PHE A 161 4.75 -15.29 -3.26
CA PHE A 161 3.36 -15.70 -3.49
C PHE A 161 3.16 -16.14 -4.95
N PRO A 162 3.59 -17.36 -5.33
CA PRO A 162 3.52 -17.84 -6.71
C PRO A 162 2.13 -17.76 -7.35
N ALA A 163 1.06 -17.83 -6.54
CA ALA A 163 -0.32 -17.65 -7.03
C ALA A 163 -0.57 -16.26 -7.65
N LEU A 164 0.27 -15.26 -7.34
CA LEU A 164 0.22 -13.92 -7.96
C LEU A 164 0.99 -13.85 -9.29
N ALA A 165 1.80 -14.86 -9.63
CA ALA A 165 2.60 -14.91 -10.85
C ALA A 165 1.83 -15.45 -12.07
N LEU A 166 0.59 -15.90 -11.88
CA LEU A 166 -0.24 -16.46 -12.96
C LEU A 166 -0.99 -15.35 -13.69
N TRP A 167 -0.29 -14.69 -14.57
CA TRP A 167 -0.83 -13.75 -15.57
C TRP A 167 -0.61 -14.22 -16.98
#